data_1b01eb1abf4c4be675221b12bcaa858b
#
_entry.id   1b01eb1abf4c4be675221b12bcaa858b
#
_cell.length_a   1.000
_cell.length_b   1.000
_cell.length_c   1.000
_cell.angle_alpha   90.00
_cell.angle_beta   90.00
_cell.angle_gamma   90.00
#
_symmetry.space_group_name_H-M   'P 1'
#
loop_
_entity.id
_entity.type
_entity.pdbx_description
1 polymer ?
#
loop_
_entity_poly.entity_id
_entity_poly.type
_entity_poly.pdbx_seq_one_letter_code
_entity_poly.pdbx_strand_id
1 'polypeptide(L)'
;MISINDVNGEYLANSDWIDLELTEEVKKQWNNMSRKERSNYFGCKHCYFKPDAKEVLEDIYRDYEEVIGIEDGIERLWNDTTDDFVMRFQSMLDEISNFSQAEYFTITDKIDPAIDLEEVEE
;
A
#
# COMPACT_ATOMS: atom_id res chain seq x y z
N MET A 1 2.16 11.33 15.00
CA MET A 1 2.70 10.06 15.56
C MET A 1 1.61 9.31 16.29
N ILE A 2 1.66 8.01 16.25
CA ILE A 2 0.68 7.15 16.94
C ILE A 2 1.33 6.47 18.13
N SER A 3 0.51 6.07 19.11
CA SER A 3 0.97 5.29 20.26
C SER A 3 1.17 3.82 19.89
N ILE A 4 2.22 3.20 20.44
CA ILE A 4 2.39 1.75 20.31
C ILE A 4 1.17 0.97 20.82
N ASN A 5 0.41 1.54 21.75
CA ASN A 5 -0.79 0.92 22.29
C ASN A 5 -1.93 0.86 21.28
N ASP A 6 -1.90 1.74 20.27
CA ASP A 6 -2.95 1.84 19.24
C ASP A 6 -2.60 1.05 17.98
N VAL A 7 -1.45 0.39 17.94
CA VAL A 7 -1.03 -0.39 16.78
C VAL A 7 -1.74 -1.73 16.75
N ASN A 8 -2.49 -1.99 15.67
CA ASN A 8 -3.29 -3.21 15.48
C ASN A 8 -2.84 -4.06 14.31
N GLY A 9 -1.92 -3.57 13.48
CA GLY A 9 -1.43 -4.30 12.32
C GLY A 9 -0.60 -5.52 12.70
N GLU A 10 -0.49 -6.45 11.78
CA GLU A 10 0.32 -7.66 11.98
C GLU A 10 1.82 -7.36 12.00
N TYR A 11 2.23 -6.36 11.23
CA TYR A 11 3.64 -6.00 11.06
C TYR A 11 3.89 -4.52 11.34
N LEU A 12 5.11 -4.24 11.80
CA LEU A 12 5.66 -2.89 11.89
C LEU A 12 6.86 -2.78 10.97
N ALA A 13 7.06 -1.60 10.37
CA ALA A 13 8.22 -1.33 9.56
C ALA A 13 9.35 -0.77 10.42
N ASN A 14 10.56 -1.29 10.22
CA ASN A 14 11.77 -0.82 10.87
C ASN A 14 12.64 -0.11 9.83
N SER A 15 12.82 1.20 10.00
CA SER A 15 13.56 2.03 9.04
C SER A 15 15.06 1.75 9.00
N ASP A 16 15.63 1.25 10.10
CA ASP A 16 17.06 0.92 10.18
C ASP A 16 17.43 -0.23 9.23
N TRP A 17 16.53 -1.20 9.11
CA TRP A 17 16.79 -2.43 8.35
C TRP A 17 15.98 -2.52 7.07
N ILE A 18 15.09 -1.55 6.84
CA ILE A 18 14.11 -1.57 5.72
C ILE A 18 13.38 -2.92 5.72
N ASP A 19 12.95 -3.37 6.88
CA ASP A 19 12.38 -4.70 7.08
C ASP A 19 11.06 -4.61 7.86
N LEU A 20 10.28 -5.68 7.77
CA LEU A 20 9.03 -5.82 8.51
C LEU A 20 9.26 -6.75 9.69
N GLU A 21 8.78 -6.34 10.86
CA GLU A 21 8.84 -7.15 12.07
C GLU A 21 7.43 -7.39 12.60
N LEU A 22 7.21 -8.56 13.19
CA LEU A 22 5.92 -8.87 13.79
C LEU A 22 5.61 -7.90 14.92
N THR A 23 4.43 -7.30 14.87
CA THR A 23 3.99 -6.33 15.89
C THR A 23 4.06 -6.92 17.30
N GLU A 24 3.65 -8.17 17.48
CA GLU A 24 3.69 -8.82 18.79
C GLU A 24 5.10 -8.93 19.34
N GLU A 25 6.08 -9.26 18.49
CA GLU A 25 7.47 -9.37 18.91
C GLU A 25 8.04 -8.00 19.30
N VAL A 26 7.71 -6.96 18.54
CA VAL A 26 8.14 -5.59 18.86
C VAL A 26 7.52 -5.14 20.18
N LYS A 27 6.24 -5.41 20.42
CA LYS A 27 5.55 -5.05 21.66
C LYS A 27 6.17 -5.72 22.88
N LYS A 28 6.58 -6.98 22.77
CA LYS A 28 7.25 -7.70 23.86
C LYS A 28 8.53 -7.03 24.33
N GLN A 29 9.24 -6.38 23.42
CA GLN A 29 10.53 -5.75 23.68
C GLN A 29 10.44 -4.24 23.87
N TRP A 30 9.29 -3.65 23.55
CA TRP A 30 9.12 -2.18 23.43
C TRP A 30 9.60 -1.43 24.67
N ASN A 31 9.15 -1.85 25.86
CA ASN A 31 9.49 -1.16 27.10
C ASN A 31 10.97 -1.31 27.49
N ASN A 32 11.66 -2.30 26.91
CA ASN A 32 13.09 -2.52 27.13
C ASN A 32 13.97 -1.81 26.09
N MET A 33 13.36 -1.23 25.05
CA MET A 33 14.10 -0.50 24.01
C MET A 33 14.39 0.93 24.45
N SER A 34 15.52 1.46 23.98
CA SER A 34 15.82 2.88 24.10
C SER A 34 14.90 3.69 23.19
N ARG A 35 14.79 5.00 23.45
CA ARG A 35 14.03 5.90 22.57
C ARG A 35 14.59 5.92 21.15
N LYS A 36 15.90 5.80 21.01
CA LYS A 36 16.55 5.75 19.71
C LYS A 36 16.11 4.52 18.92
N GLU A 37 16.05 3.36 19.56
CA GLU A 37 15.57 2.13 18.93
C GLU A 37 14.09 2.24 18.56
N ARG A 38 13.26 2.74 19.48
CA ARG A 38 11.82 2.95 19.24
C ARG A 38 11.56 3.90 18.09
N SER A 39 12.43 4.90 17.89
CA SER A 39 12.24 5.91 16.84
C SER A 39 12.38 5.37 15.42
N ASN A 40 12.84 4.13 15.25
CA ASN A 40 12.98 3.48 13.97
C ASN A 40 11.68 2.81 13.48
N TYR A 41 10.65 2.73 14.32
CA TYR A 41 9.44 1.99 14.00
C TYR A 41 8.33 2.87 13.45
N PHE A 42 7.64 2.32 12.46
CA PHE A 42 6.49 2.94 11.79
C PHE A 42 5.37 1.91 11.70
N GLY A 43 4.14 2.38 11.76
CA GLY A 43 3.01 1.58 11.36
C GLY A 43 3.08 1.29 9.86
N CYS A 44 2.49 0.19 9.44
CA CYS A 44 2.39 -0.14 8.03
C CYS A 44 1.03 -0.76 7.72
N LYS A 45 0.64 -0.64 6.46
CA LYS A 45 -0.61 -1.19 5.95
C LYS A 45 -0.29 -2.22 4.88
N HIS A 46 -0.89 -3.41 5.03
CA HIS A 46 -0.81 -4.46 4.02
C HIS A 46 -1.72 -4.10 2.85
N CYS A 47 -1.16 -4.05 1.67
CA CYS A 47 -1.85 -3.68 0.45
C CYS A 47 -1.66 -4.73 -0.62
N TYR A 48 -2.63 -4.79 -1.54
CA TYR A 48 -2.52 -5.62 -2.73
C TYR A 48 -2.58 -4.72 -3.95
N PHE A 49 -1.75 -5.03 -4.94
CA PHE A 49 -1.80 -4.31 -6.21
C PHE A 49 -3.12 -4.64 -6.92
N LYS A 50 -3.95 -3.61 -7.11
CA LYS A 50 -5.27 -3.74 -7.74
C LYS A 50 -5.38 -2.71 -8.87
N PRO A 51 -4.84 -3.03 -10.06
CA PRO A 51 -4.92 -2.09 -11.18
C PRO A 51 -6.38 -1.89 -11.60
N ASP A 52 -6.75 -0.63 -11.87
CA ASP A 52 -8.07 -0.27 -12.33
C ASP A 52 -8.09 -0.17 -13.86
N ALA A 53 -9.03 -0.86 -14.50
CA ALA A 53 -9.11 -0.92 -15.95
C ALA A 53 -9.25 0.45 -16.59
N LYS A 54 -10.08 1.33 -16.04
CA LYS A 54 -10.30 2.67 -16.59
C LYS A 54 -9.05 3.53 -16.50
N GLU A 55 -8.32 3.46 -15.40
CA GLU A 55 -7.06 4.19 -15.22
C GLU A 55 -6.00 3.71 -16.21
N VAL A 56 -5.87 2.40 -16.38
CA VAL A 56 -4.91 1.82 -17.32
C VAL A 56 -5.26 2.23 -18.77
N LEU A 57 -6.53 2.15 -19.14
CA LEU A 57 -6.99 2.55 -20.45
C LEU A 57 -6.79 4.06 -20.69
N GLU A 58 -7.03 4.89 -19.68
CA GLU A 58 -6.78 6.33 -19.77
C GLU A 58 -5.31 6.62 -20.11
N ASP A 59 -4.39 5.93 -19.49
CA ASP A 59 -2.97 6.07 -19.77
C ASP A 59 -2.61 5.62 -21.18
N ILE A 60 -3.19 4.50 -21.65
CA ILE A 60 -3.00 4.00 -23.01
C ILE A 60 -3.56 5.00 -24.03
N TYR A 61 -4.76 5.52 -23.78
CA TYR A 61 -5.43 6.45 -24.68
C TYR A 61 -4.73 7.80 -24.72
N ARG A 62 -4.15 8.23 -23.60
CA ARG A 62 -3.33 9.44 -23.53
C ARG A 62 -2.07 9.30 -24.39
N ASP A 63 -1.42 8.15 -24.37
CA ASP A 63 -0.28 7.88 -25.23
C ASP A 63 -0.66 7.95 -26.71
N TYR A 64 -1.83 7.45 -27.06
CA TYR A 64 -2.35 7.55 -28.42
C TYR A 64 -2.52 9.00 -28.88
N GLU A 65 -3.08 9.84 -28.02
CA GLU A 65 -3.27 11.26 -28.33
C GLU A 65 -1.95 12.05 -28.36
N GLU A 66 -1.13 11.90 -27.30
CA GLU A 66 0.06 12.73 -27.09
C GLU A 66 1.29 12.23 -27.84
N VAL A 67 1.57 10.93 -27.78
CA VAL A 67 2.78 10.35 -28.36
C VAL A 67 2.65 10.13 -29.84
N ILE A 68 1.52 9.61 -30.31
CA ILE A 68 1.26 9.37 -31.73
C ILE A 68 0.74 10.63 -32.41
N GLY A 69 0.17 11.56 -31.63
CA GLY A 69 -0.26 12.88 -32.13
C GLY A 69 -1.61 12.86 -32.83
N ILE A 70 -2.53 12.02 -32.38
CA ILE A 70 -3.87 11.95 -32.94
C ILE A 70 -4.79 12.93 -32.20
N GLU A 71 -5.34 13.90 -32.90
CA GLU A 71 -6.27 14.88 -32.35
C GLU A 71 -7.51 14.20 -31.78
N ASP A 72 -7.92 14.61 -30.58
CA ASP A 72 -9.04 14.03 -29.84
C ASP A 72 -8.94 12.50 -29.63
N GLY A 73 -7.70 11.97 -29.59
CA GLY A 73 -7.46 10.54 -29.49
C GLY A 73 -8.08 9.89 -28.27
N ILE A 74 -8.00 10.55 -27.10
CA ILE A 74 -8.58 10.03 -25.84
C ILE A 74 -10.10 9.88 -26.01
N GLU A 75 -10.78 10.94 -26.45
CA GLU A 75 -12.23 10.94 -26.64
C GLU A 75 -12.67 9.92 -27.68
N ARG A 76 -11.92 9.81 -28.78
CA ARG A 76 -12.24 8.86 -29.87
C ARG A 76 -12.20 7.41 -29.39
N LEU A 77 -11.17 7.06 -28.61
CA LEU A 77 -11.05 5.70 -28.10
C LEU A 77 -12.10 5.40 -27.02
N TRP A 78 -12.41 6.37 -26.15
CA TRP A 78 -13.47 6.18 -25.16
C TRP A 78 -14.85 5.99 -25.82
N ASN A 79 -15.12 6.67 -26.92
CA ASN A 79 -16.38 6.50 -27.66
C ASN A 79 -16.56 5.07 -28.19
N ASP A 80 -15.47 4.38 -28.52
CA ASP A 80 -15.51 3.01 -29.00
C ASP A 80 -15.38 1.97 -27.87
N THR A 81 -15.08 2.42 -26.66
CA THR A 81 -14.88 1.55 -25.51
C THR A 81 -16.23 1.21 -24.88
N THR A 82 -16.61 -0.07 -24.94
CA THR A 82 -17.88 -0.53 -24.36
C THR A 82 -17.70 -0.91 -22.88
N ASP A 83 -18.80 -0.91 -22.13
CA ASP A 83 -18.80 -1.37 -20.74
C ASP A 83 -18.37 -2.83 -20.65
N ASP A 84 -18.78 -3.65 -21.60
CA ASP A 84 -18.37 -5.06 -21.67
C ASP A 84 -16.86 -5.21 -21.82
N PHE A 85 -16.26 -4.38 -22.68
CA PHE A 85 -14.80 -4.39 -22.85
C PHE A 85 -14.09 -4.04 -21.54
N VAL A 86 -14.54 -2.99 -20.85
CA VAL A 86 -13.96 -2.57 -19.57
C VAL A 86 -14.09 -3.70 -18.54
N MET A 87 -15.23 -4.36 -18.46
CA MET A 87 -15.46 -5.46 -17.53
C MET A 87 -14.54 -6.66 -17.80
N ARG A 88 -14.37 -7.02 -19.07
CA ARG A 88 -13.46 -8.12 -19.44
C ARG A 88 -12.01 -7.77 -19.14
N PHE A 89 -11.62 -6.54 -19.43
CA PHE A 89 -10.28 -6.05 -19.14
C PHE A 89 -10.03 -6.01 -17.62
N GLN A 90 -11.00 -5.54 -16.84
CA GLN A 90 -10.90 -5.54 -15.38
C GLN A 90 -10.76 -6.96 -14.83
N SER A 91 -11.48 -7.92 -15.39
CA SER A 91 -11.36 -9.32 -14.95
C SER A 91 -9.95 -9.87 -15.16
N MET A 92 -9.31 -9.49 -16.26
CA MET A 92 -7.91 -9.87 -16.51
C MET A 92 -6.96 -9.18 -15.54
N LEU A 93 -7.18 -7.90 -15.25
CA LEU A 93 -6.36 -7.16 -14.28
C LEU A 93 -6.53 -7.70 -12.86
N ASP A 94 -7.74 -8.16 -12.51
CA ASP A 94 -8.00 -8.75 -11.20
C ASP A 94 -7.18 -10.02 -10.96
N GLU A 95 -6.79 -10.72 -12.01
CA GLU A 95 -5.89 -11.87 -11.89
C GLU A 95 -4.52 -11.47 -11.34
N ILE A 96 -4.05 -10.27 -11.65
CA ILE A 96 -2.77 -9.74 -11.14
C ILE A 96 -2.80 -9.63 -9.62
N SER A 97 -3.94 -9.23 -9.04
CA SER A 97 -4.10 -9.09 -7.59
C SER A 97 -3.92 -10.41 -6.84
N ASN A 98 -4.09 -11.53 -7.54
CA ASN A 98 -3.92 -12.87 -6.98
C ASN A 98 -2.50 -13.42 -7.14
N PHE A 99 -1.63 -12.71 -7.83
CA PHE A 99 -0.22 -13.12 -7.94
C PHE A 99 0.47 -12.97 -6.59
N SER A 100 1.32 -13.92 -6.23
CA SER A 100 2.01 -13.92 -4.94
C SER A 100 2.91 -12.71 -4.73
N GLN A 101 3.36 -12.06 -5.80
CA GLN A 101 4.21 -10.88 -5.74
C GLN A 101 3.41 -9.56 -5.82
N ALA A 102 2.08 -9.65 -5.83
CA ALA A 102 1.22 -8.47 -5.92
C ALA A 102 0.97 -7.80 -4.57
N GLU A 103 1.29 -8.47 -3.46
CA GLU A 103 1.15 -7.86 -2.14
C GLU A 103 2.34 -6.96 -1.81
N TYR A 104 2.07 -5.89 -1.07
CA TYR A 104 3.09 -4.96 -0.63
C TYR A 104 2.63 -4.24 0.64
N PHE A 105 3.56 -3.52 1.28
CA PHE A 105 3.27 -2.76 2.49
C PHE A 105 3.60 -1.29 2.25
N THR A 106 2.74 -0.42 2.76
CA THR A 106 3.00 1.03 2.79
C THR A 106 3.24 1.46 4.22
N ILE A 107 4.23 2.34 4.40
CA ILE A 107 4.49 2.95 5.70
C ILE A 107 3.41 3.99 5.95
N THR A 108 2.81 3.95 7.13
CA THR A 108 1.76 4.88 7.54
C THR A 108 2.32 5.91 8.52
N ASP A 109 2.04 5.76 9.80
CA ASP A 109 2.40 6.75 10.81
C ASP A 109 3.64 6.33 11.60
N LYS A 110 4.46 7.31 11.98
CA LYS A 110 5.56 7.08 12.91
C LYS A 110 5.01 6.74 14.29
N ILE A 111 5.59 5.74 14.95
CA ILE A 111 5.23 5.39 16.31
C ILE A 111 5.95 6.32 17.27
N ASP A 112 5.23 6.87 18.26
CA ASP A 112 5.80 7.78 19.23
C ASP A 112 6.75 7.02 20.17
N PRO A 113 8.07 7.32 20.15
CA PRO A 113 9.03 6.62 20.98
C PRO A 113 8.94 6.97 22.47
N ALA A 114 8.23 8.03 22.82
CA ALA A 114 8.11 8.49 24.20
C ALA A 114 7.02 7.75 24.99
N ILE A 115 6.16 6.98 24.30
CA ILE A 115 5.03 6.30 24.94
C ILE A 115 5.39 4.84 25.21
N ASP A 116 5.26 4.43 26.46
CA ASP A 116 5.46 3.02 26.86
C ASP A 116 4.24 2.19 26.49
N LEU A 117 4.49 0.90 26.27
CA LEU A 117 3.41 -0.07 26.10
C LEU A 117 2.74 -0.29 27.44
N GLU A 118 1.41 -0.15 27.47
CA GLU A 118 0.63 -0.46 28.66
C GLU A 118 0.60 -1.96 28.90
N GLU A 119 0.95 -2.37 30.13
CA GLU A 119 0.83 -3.76 30.53
C GLU A 119 -0.60 -4.04 30.95
N VAL A 120 -1.18 -5.10 30.37
CA VAL A 120 -2.49 -5.57 30.79
C VAL A 120 -2.26 -6.52 31.96
N GLU A 121 -2.70 -6.12 33.15
CA GLU A 121 -2.75 -7.02 34.29
C GLU A 121 -3.89 -8.01 34.08
N GLU A 122 -3.57 -9.26 34.00
CA GLU A 122 -4.56 -10.33 34.01
C GLU A 122 -5.00 -10.64 35.46
#